data_a336217f22efb94f7aa3ca47dee313bf
#
_entry.id   a336217f22efb94f7aa3ca47dee313bf
#
_cell.length_a   1.000
_cell.length_b   1.000
_cell.length_c   1.000
_cell.angle_alpha   90.00
_cell.angle_beta   90.00
_cell.angle_gamma   90.00
#
_symmetry.space_group_name_H-M   'P 1'
#
loop_
_entity.id
_entity.type
_entity.pdbx_description
1 polymer ?
#
loop_
_entity_poly.entity_id
_entity_poly.type
_entity_poly.pdbx_seq_one_letter_code
_entity_poly.pdbx_strand_id
1 'polypeptide(L)' 'MGMTNKQFQGFIRLALELLEKALQKSPDNEELRKVRDIFQSMLEDE' A
#
# COMPACT_ATOMS: atom_id res chain seq x y z
N MET A 1 19.31 5.90 9.51
CA MET A 1 19.34 4.64 8.79
C MET A 1 17.97 4.25 8.33
N GLY A 2 17.89 3.89 7.09
CA GLY A 2 16.62 3.44 6.55
C GLY A 2 16.39 1.97 6.81
N MET A 3 15.20 1.52 6.47
CA MET A 3 14.87 0.12 6.51
C MET A 3 15.55 -0.62 5.36
N THR A 4 15.79 -1.92 5.57
CA THR A 4 16.24 -2.72 4.45
C THR A 4 15.13 -2.88 3.44
N ASN A 5 15.47 -3.32 2.22
CA ASN A 5 14.46 -3.53 1.20
C ASN A 5 13.38 -4.48 1.66
N LYS A 6 13.78 -5.55 2.35
CA LYS A 6 12.80 -6.52 2.84
C LYS A 6 11.86 -5.90 3.84
N GLN A 7 12.41 -5.11 4.76
CA GLN A 7 11.58 -4.47 5.78
C GLN A 7 10.65 -3.45 5.14
N PHE A 8 11.17 -2.70 4.19
CA PHE A 8 10.36 -1.71 3.50
C PHE A 8 9.21 -2.39 2.75
N GLN A 9 9.51 -3.46 2.03
CA GLN A 9 8.48 -4.17 1.29
C GLN A 9 7.43 -4.77 2.21
N GLY A 10 7.87 -5.32 3.34
CA GLY A 10 6.93 -5.87 4.30
C GLY A 10 6.00 -4.80 4.85
N PHE A 11 6.54 -3.64 5.14
CA PHE A 11 5.74 -2.53 5.62
C PHE A 11 4.71 -2.11 4.58
N ILE A 12 5.13 -1.97 3.33
CA ILE A 12 4.22 -1.55 2.27
C ILE A 12 3.13 -2.59 2.03
N ARG A 13 3.49 -3.87 2.08
CA ARG A 13 2.48 -4.92 1.90
C ARG A 13 1.44 -4.88 3.00
N LEU A 14 1.88 -4.68 4.23
CA LEU A 14 0.93 -4.58 5.34
C LEU A 14 -0.01 -3.40 5.15
N ALA A 15 0.55 -2.27 4.75
CA ALA A 15 -0.26 -1.08 4.48
C ALA A 15 -1.25 -1.33 3.37
N LEU A 16 -0.82 -2.06 2.33
CA LEU A 16 -1.72 -2.40 1.23
C LEU A 16 -2.89 -3.25 1.70
N GLU A 17 -2.61 -4.21 2.59
CA GLU A 17 -3.70 -5.04 3.11
C GLU A 17 -4.72 -4.20 3.85
N LEU A 18 -4.25 -3.27 4.66
CA LEU A 18 -5.16 -2.39 5.39
C LEU A 18 -5.96 -1.52 4.44
N LEU A 19 -5.30 -1.02 3.40
CA LEU A 19 -5.99 -0.20 2.41
C LEU A 19 -7.06 -0.99 1.67
N GLU A 20 -6.76 -2.24 1.34
CA GLU A 20 -7.74 -3.06 0.65
C GLU A 20 -8.94 -3.34 1.53
N LYS A 21 -8.71 -3.56 2.82
CA LYS A 21 -9.82 -3.75 3.74
C LYS A 21 -10.67 -2.49 3.83
N ALA A 22 -10.03 -1.34 3.88
CA ALA A 22 -10.76 -0.08 3.92
C ALA A 22 -11.55 0.12 2.63
N LEU A 23 -10.98 -0.26 1.50
CA LEU A 23 -11.67 -0.14 0.22
C LEU A 23 -12.87 -1.07 0.13
N GLN A 24 -12.82 -2.22 0.77
CA GLN A 24 -13.96 -3.10 0.79
C GLN A 24 -15.17 -2.44 1.45
N LYS A 25 -14.91 -1.63 2.46
CA LYS A 25 -15.96 -0.89 3.14
C LYS A 25 -16.35 0.38 2.40
N SER A 26 -15.42 0.97 1.69
CA SER A 26 -15.66 2.24 0.98
C SER A 26 -15.05 2.18 -0.40
N PRO A 27 -15.63 1.38 -1.30
CA PRO A 27 -15.04 1.23 -2.63
C PRO A 27 -15.09 2.50 -3.46
N ASP A 28 -15.90 3.47 -3.07
CA ASP A 28 -16.01 4.73 -3.80
C ASP A 28 -14.96 5.75 -3.36
N ASN A 29 -14.16 5.43 -2.36
CA ASN A 29 -13.22 6.38 -1.83
C ASN A 29 -12.00 6.49 -2.76
N GLU A 30 -11.96 7.57 -3.52
CA GLU A 30 -10.90 7.77 -4.49
C GLU A 30 -9.54 8.00 -3.83
N GLU A 31 -9.54 8.61 -2.66
CA GLU A 31 -8.29 8.85 -1.96
C GLU A 31 -7.62 7.55 -1.55
N LEU A 32 -8.42 6.61 -1.06
CA LEU A 32 -7.89 5.31 -0.70
C LEU A 32 -7.34 4.57 -1.92
N ARG A 33 -8.05 4.69 -3.04
CA ARG A 33 -7.60 4.03 -4.26
C ARG A 33 -6.28 4.62 -4.75
N LYS A 34 -6.13 5.92 -4.65
CA LYS A 34 -4.89 6.57 -5.05
C LYS A 34 -3.72 6.13 -4.17
N VAL A 35 -3.95 6.08 -2.88
CA VAL A 35 -2.90 5.67 -1.96
C VAL A 35 -2.52 4.21 -2.22
N ARG A 36 -3.51 3.37 -2.47
CA ARG A 36 -3.23 1.97 -2.79
C ARG A 36 -2.38 1.87 -4.05
N ASP A 37 -2.72 2.63 -5.07
CA ASP A 37 -1.96 2.60 -6.32
C ASP A 37 -0.52 3.04 -6.10
N ILE A 38 -0.33 4.06 -5.27
CA ILE A 38 1.02 4.53 -4.97
C ILE A 38 1.83 3.43 -4.29
N PHE A 39 1.23 2.77 -3.32
CA PHE A 39 1.93 1.71 -2.60
C PHE A 39 2.25 0.53 -3.50
N GLN A 40 1.32 0.16 -4.38
CA GLN A 40 1.59 -0.91 -5.33
C GLN A 40 2.73 -0.54 -6.27
N SER A 41 2.76 0.71 -6.70
CA SER A 41 3.82 1.17 -7.57
C SER A 41 5.17 1.08 -6.87
N MET A 42 5.20 1.39 -5.59
CA MET A 42 6.44 1.29 -4.83
C MET A 42 6.96 -0.14 -4.78
N LEU A 43 6.06 -1.11 -4.66
CA LEU A 43 6.47 -2.51 -4.65
C LEU A 43 6.95 -2.97 -6.02
N GLU A 44 6.30 -2.50 -7.06
CA GLU A 44 6.65 -2.91 -8.43
C GLU A 44 7.92 -2.25 -8.91
N ASP A 45 8.28 -1.16 -8.32
CA ASP A 45 9.41 -0.36 -8.77
C ASP A 45 10.74 -0.99 -8.39
N GLU A 46 10.71 -2.13 -7.81
CA GLU A 46 11.93 -2.87 -7.45
C GLU A 46 12.74 -3.30 -8.68
#